data_b487f2ec80065962a1cad03ccf0ed22d
#
_entry.id   b487f2ec80065962a1cad03ccf0ed22d
#
_cell.length_a   1.000
_cell.length_b   1.000
_cell.length_c   1.000
_cell.angle_alpha   90.00
_cell.angle_beta   90.00
_cell.angle_gamma   90.00
#
_symmetry.space_group_name_H-M   'P 1'
#
loop_
_entity.id
_entity.type
_entity.pdbx_description
1 polymer ?
#
loop_
_entity_poly.entity_id
_entity_poly.type
_entity_poly.pdbx_seq_one_letter_code
_entity_poly.pdbx_strand_id
1 'polypeptide(L)'
;GAHAVWAWDELERLVFNALPACVEETRVQLVQRVNSLAAQETQQGSFALTLGRLARGYALAIQSAVTAWVDGFAINMLIPGKYAVCDNKMVLTIDAQGERYAIKMHMKNDQKAFFHMRLPAWASSSEILVNGAPTAEYRLVDGCIGIERVWHDGDEIVAVLEQPVMRHSSAYHQATYLTRGPQVLALSADGDWAYALCGNGKVTESGVTAPFAPIAWKKGNNAPVDVPVLPALMGEIRTLPLTPYADTPVRIALFPRGDKA
;
A
#
# COMPACT_ATOMS: atom_id res chain seq x y z
N GLY A 1 -11.56 16.89 9.07
CA GLY A 1 -11.30 16.23 10.33
C GLY A 1 -11.18 14.74 10.19
N ALA A 2 -11.21 14.02 11.30
CA ALA A 2 -10.99 12.58 11.47
C ALA A 2 -11.72 11.66 10.48
N HIS A 3 -12.83 12.09 9.91
CA HIS A 3 -13.60 11.30 8.94
C HIS A 3 -12.90 11.04 7.59
N ALA A 4 -11.78 11.68 7.30
CA ALA A 4 -11.09 11.51 6.02
C ALA A 4 -9.86 10.58 6.09
N VAL A 5 -9.35 10.26 7.28
CA VAL A 5 -8.10 9.47 7.44
C VAL A 5 -8.25 8.08 6.82
N TRP A 6 -9.36 7.38 7.08
CA TRP A 6 -9.63 6.07 6.48
C TRP A 6 -9.71 6.10 4.95
N ALA A 7 -10.22 7.20 4.38
CA ALA A 7 -10.32 7.32 2.92
C ALA A 7 -8.93 7.45 2.28
N TRP A 8 -7.99 8.10 2.97
CA TRP A 8 -6.59 8.16 2.52
C TRP A 8 -5.89 6.80 2.60
N ASP A 9 -6.17 5.99 3.63
CA ASP A 9 -5.63 4.63 3.72
C ASP A 9 -6.14 3.74 2.57
N GLU A 10 -7.42 3.85 2.22
CA GLU A 10 -7.97 3.13 1.07
C GLU A 10 -7.41 3.62 -0.27
N LEU A 11 -7.27 4.94 -0.44
CA LEU A 11 -6.68 5.52 -1.64
C LEU A 11 -5.21 5.10 -1.79
N GLU A 12 -4.43 5.14 -0.71
CA GLU A 12 -3.05 4.68 -0.67
C GLU A 12 -2.95 3.20 -1.06
N ARG A 13 -3.84 2.36 -0.54
CA ARG A 13 -3.92 0.93 -0.90
C ARG A 13 -4.21 0.74 -2.40
N LEU A 14 -5.09 1.54 -3.00
CA LEU A 14 -5.34 1.51 -4.44
C LEU A 14 -4.10 1.93 -5.25
N VAL A 15 -3.41 2.98 -4.82
CA VAL A 15 -2.22 3.53 -5.48
C VAL A 15 -1.07 2.54 -5.49
N PHE A 16 -0.82 1.86 -4.38
CA PHE A 16 0.31 0.93 -4.26
C PHE A 16 0.01 -0.49 -4.76
N ASN A 17 -1.25 -0.83 -5.03
CA ASN A 17 -1.62 -2.19 -5.44
C ASN A 17 -2.37 -2.23 -6.78
N ALA A 18 -3.54 -1.60 -6.87
CA ALA A 18 -4.40 -1.75 -8.04
C ALA A 18 -3.86 -1.01 -9.26
N LEU A 19 -3.37 0.23 -9.09
CA LEU A 19 -2.87 1.02 -10.21
C LEU A 19 -1.61 0.39 -10.84
N PRO A 20 -0.52 0.06 -10.10
CA PRO A 20 0.64 -0.58 -10.69
C PRO A 20 0.32 -1.94 -11.28
N ALA A 21 -0.59 -2.69 -10.64
CA ALA A 21 -1.02 -3.99 -11.12
C ALA A 21 -1.69 -3.97 -12.51
N CYS A 22 -2.16 -2.82 -12.96
CA CYS A 22 -2.75 -2.66 -14.29
C CYS A 22 -1.72 -2.38 -15.40
N VAL A 23 -0.43 -2.27 -15.08
CA VAL A 23 0.64 -1.97 -16.03
C VAL A 23 1.58 -3.16 -16.13
N GLU A 24 1.87 -3.66 -17.32
CA GLU A 24 2.96 -4.61 -17.58
C GLU A 24 4.19 -3.87 -18.07
N GLU A 25 5.37 -4.18 -17.52
CA GLU A 25 6.63 -3.50 -17.83
C GLU A 25 7.05 -3.56 -19.30
N THR A 26 6.72 -4.65 -20.02
CA THR A 26 7.19 -4.88 -21.40
C THR A 26 6.25 -4.41 -22.50
N ARG A 27 5.01 -4.15 -22.15
CA ARG A 27 4.00 -3.56 -23.04
C ARG A 27 3.07 -2.75 -22.17
N VAL A 28 2.68 -1.56 -22.62
CA VAL A 28 1.56 -0.81 -21.99
C VAL A 28 0.28 -1.59 -22.31
N GLN A 29 0.19 -2.80 -21.81
CA GLN A 29 -1.01 -3.62 -21.84
C GLN A 29 -1.75 -3.44 -20.53
N LEU A 30 -2.92 -2.89 -20.61
CA LEU A 30 -3.83 -2.80 -19.48
C LEU A 30 -4.42 -4.18 -19.24
N VAL A 31 -3.91 -4.80 -18.22
CA VAL A 31 -4.41 -6.09 -17.74
C VAL A 31 -5.49 -5.81 -16.71
N GLN A 32 -6.73 -5.96 -17.12
CA GLN A 32 -7.86 -5.95 -16.19
C GLN A 32 -7.90 -7.29 -15.45
N ARG A 33 -7.48 -7.29 -14.20
CA ARG A 33 -7.43 -8.49 -13.36
C ARG A 33 -8.70 -8.60 -12.54
N VAL A 34 -9.44 -9.66 -12.77
CA VAL A 34 -10.80 -9.80 -12.25
C VAL A 34 -10.87 -10.69 -11.01
N ASN A 35 -9.82 -11.49 -10.72
CA ASN A 35 -9.91 -12.45 -9.63
C ASN A 35 -8.58 -12.66 -8.92
N SER A 36 -8.59 -12.49 -7.60
CA SER A 36 -7.43 -12.67 -6.71
C SER A 36 -7.40 -14.05 -6.02
N LEU A 37 -8.36 -14.94 -6.33
CA LEU A 37 -8.47 -16.28 -5.72
C LEU A 37 -7.95 -17.40 -6.64
N ALA A 38 -7.68 -17.12 -7.89
CA ALA A 38 -7.18 -18.09 -8.87
C ALA A 38 -6.15 -17.46 -9.78
N ALA A 39 -5.35 -18.31 -10.46
CA ALA A 39 -4.50 -17.88 -11.57
C ALA A 39 -5.33 -17.11 -12.58
N GLN A 40 -4.85 -15.96 -13.01
CA GLN A 40 -5.69 -14.96 -13.66
C GLN A 40 -5.79 -15.15 -15.16
N GLU A 41 -7.01 -15.05 -15.65
CA GLU A 41 -7.26 -14.74 -17.06
C GLU A 41 -7.15 -13.22 -17.25
N THR A 42 -6.27 -12.80 -18.13
CA THR A 42 -6.16 -11.41 -18.57
C THR A 42 -7.28 -11.11 -19.56
N GLN A 43 -8.23 -10.26 -19.18
CA GLN A 43 -9.18 -9.71 -20.15
C GLN A 43 -8.60 -8.44 -20.76
N GLN A 44 -8.44 -8.43 -22.07
CA GLN A 44 -8.09 -7.22 -22.81
C GLN A 44 -9.34 -6.34 -22.93
N GLY A 45 -9.34 -5.24 -22.18
CA GLY A 45 -10.35 -4.19 -22.34
C GLY A 45 -10.03 -3.23 -23.49
N SER A 46 -10.92 -2.30 -23.78
CA SER A 46 -10.65 -1.21 -24.74
C SER A 46 -9.45 -0.39 -24.28
N PHE A 47 -8.33 -0.52 -25.01
CA PHE A 47 -7.01 0.03 -24.64
C PHE A 47 -7.05 1.54 -24.34
N ALA A 48 -7.64 2.33 -25.23
CA ALA A 48 -7.62 3.79 -25.12
C ALA A 48 -8.40 4.31 -23.89
N LEU A 49 -9.58 3.75 -23.62
CA LEU A 49 -10.43 4.19 -22.51
C LEU A 49 -9.82 3.81 -21.15
N THR A 50 -9.24 2.62 -21.08
CA THR A 50 -8.65 2.11 -19.85
C THR A 50 -7.33 2.81 -19.54
N LEU A 51 -6.49 3.12 -20.55
CA LEU A 51 -5.28 3.90 -20.40
C LEU A 51 -5.58 5.31 -19.89
N GLY A 52 -6.59 5.99 -20.47
CA GLY A 52 -7.01 7.31 -20.01
C GLY A 52 -7.49 7.31 -18.55
N ARG A 53 -8.23 6.29 -18.12
CA ARG A 53 -8.68 6.14 -16.74
C ARG A 53 -7.50 5.88 -15.79
N LEU A 54 -6.56 5.05 -16.18
CA LEU A 54 -5.36 4.75 -15.40
C LEU A 54 -4.48 5.99 -15.24
N ALA A 55 -4.18 6.69 -16.33
CA ALA A 55 -3.41 7.93 -16.31
C ALA A 55 -4.05 8.99 -15.42
N ARG A 56 -5.38 9.13 -15.49
CA ARG A 56 -6.14 10.01 -14.60
C ARG A 56 -6.06 9.56 -13.14
N GLY A 57 -6.12 8.26 -12.86
CA GLY A 57 -5.96 7.70 -11.51
C GLY A 57 -4.60 8.07 -10.90
N TYR A 58 -3.51 7.87 -11.64
CA TYR A 58 -2.18 8.28 -11.21
C TYR A 58 -2.05 9.78 -11.01
N ALA A 59 -2.56 10.58 -11.95
CA ALA A 59 -2.52 12.04 -11.84
C ALA A 59 -3.25 12.53 -10.58
N LEU A 60 -4.44 12.02 -10.31
CA LEU A 60 -5.20 12.34 -9.11
C LEU A 60 -4.48 11.89 -7.83
N ALA A 61 -3.88 10.70 -7.82
CA ALA A 61 -3.12 10.20 -6.69
C ALA A 61 -1.93 11.11 -6.36
N ILE A 62 -1.13 11.47 -7.38
CA ILE A 62 0.03 12.35 -7.21
C ILE A 62 -0.40 13.75 -6.75
N GLN A 63 -1.44 14.32 -7.37
CA GLN A 63 -1.97 15.64 -6.98
C GLN A 63 -2.53 15.67 -5.56
N SER A 64 -3.05 14.53 -5.09
CA SER A 64 -3.63 14.40 -3.76
C SER A 64 -2.61 14.00 -2.69
N ALA A 65 -1.42 13.51 -3.08
CA ALA A 65 -0.41 13.05 -2.13
C ALA A 65 0.08 14.18 -1.22
N VAL A 66 0.25 15.37 -1.78
CA VAL A 66 0.57 16.59 -1.03
C VAL A 66 -0.39 17.69 -1.44
N THR A 67 -1.05 18.31 -0.47
CA THR A 67 -2.06 19.35 -0.69
C THR A 67 -1.71 20.63 0.05
N ALA A 68 -2.16 21.76 -0.52
CA ALA A 68 -2.05 23.05 0.16
C ALA A 68 -2.94 23.09 1.41
N TRP A 69 -2.47 23.76 2.43
CA TRP A 69 -3.20 24.11 3.65
C TRP A 69 -3.18 25.62 3.85
N VAL A 70 -4.07 26.17 4.68
CA VAL A 70 -4.23 27.63 4.85
C VAL A 70 -2.92 28.33 5.19
N ASP A 71 -2.10 27.72 6.03
CA ASP A 71 -0.84 28.24 6.57
C ASP A 71 0.35 27.30 6.31
N GLY A 72 0.21 26.35 5.37
CA GLY A 72 1.26 25.39 5.07
C GLY A 72 0.86 24.36 4.05
N PHE A 73 1.16 23.10 4.34
CA PHE A 73 0.89 21.95 3.47
C PHE A 73 0.64 20.66 4.25
N ALA A 74 -0.06 19.74 3.62
CA ALA A 74 -0.36 18.43 4.19
C ALA A 74 0.14 17.31 3.28
N ILE A 75 0.89 16.35 3.85
CA ILE A 75 1.26 15.09 3.21
C ILE A 75 0.19 14.06 3.59
N ASN A 76 -0.65 13.72 2.62
CA ASN A 76 -1.74 12.76 2.79
C ASN A 76 -1.30 11.33 2.49
N MET A 77 -0.39 11.16 1.54
CA MET A 77 0.20 9.87 1.16
C MET A 77 1.70 10.04 0.96
N LEU A 78 2.47 9.08 1.45
CA LEU A 78 3.94 9.07 1.36
C LEU A 78 4.40 8.48 0.02
N ILE A 79 3.95 9.09 -1.08
CA ILE A 79 4.35 8.69 -2.44
C ILE A 79 5.68 9.36 -2.77
N PRO A 80 6.75 8.61 -3.13
CA PRO A 80 8.02 9.21 -3.54
C PRO A 80 7.86 10.14 -4.73
N GLY A 81 8.51 11.31 -4.68
CA GLY A 81 8.41 12.31 -5.74
C GLY A 81 8.80 13.71 -5.30
N LYS A 82 8.57 14.69 -6.19
CA LYS A 82 8.81 16.11 -5.93
C LYS A 82 7.50 16.87 -5.99
N TYR A 83 7.24 17.68 -4.97
CA TYR A 83 5.99 18.40 -4.78
C TYR A 83 6.26 19.88 -4.52
N ALA A 84 5.71 20.76 -5.35
CA ALA A 84 5.76 22.19 -5.11
C ALA A 84 4.65 22.60 -4.15
N VAL A 85 4.99 23.32 -3.08
CA VAL A 85 4.07 23.79 -2.04
C VAL A 85 4.32 25.26 -1.71
N CYS A 86 3.48 25.85 -0.87
CA CYS A 86 3.57 27.25 -0.46
C CYS A 86 3.70 28.20 -1.66
N ASP A 87 2.77 28.12 -2.61
CA ASP A 87 2.76 28.91 -3.85
C ASP A 87 4.06 28.79 -4.67
N ASN A 88 4.60 27.57 -4.77
CA ASN A 88 5.87 27.25 -5.44
C ASN A 88 7.12 27.89 -4.80
N LYS A 89 7.04 28.35 -3.56
CA LYS A 89 8.20 28.89 -2.84
C LYS A 89 9.05 27.80 -2.22
N MET A 90 8.49 26.60 -2.05
CA MET A 90 9.16 25.42 -1.49
C MET A 90 8.90 24.21 -2.38
N VAL A 91 9.89 23.33 -2.54
CA VAL A 91 9.78 22.04 -3.17
C VAL A 91 10.14 20.96 -2.16
N LEU A 92 9.23 20.01 -1.96
CA LEU A 92 9.48 18.82 -1.15
C LEU A 92 10.00 17.70 -2.04
N THR A 93 11.03 16.99 -1.60
CA THR A 93 11.41 15.70 -2.17
C THR A 93 11.09 14.63 -1.16
N ILE A 94 10.21 13.68 -1.52
CA ILE A 94 9.86 12.53 -0.70
C ILE A 94 10.59 11.30 -1.25
N ASP A 95 11.41 10.67 -0.43
CA ASP A 95 12.10 9.42 -0.71
C ASP A 95 11.65 8.35 0.28
N ALA A 96 11.52 7.10 -0.18
CA ALA A 96 11.12 5.96 0.64
C ALA A 96 12.13 4.82 0.52
N GLN A 97 12.60 4.30 1.65
CA GLN A 97 13.48 3.14 1.73
C GLN A 97 13.00 2.23 2.87
N GLY A 98 12.25 1.19 2.52
CA GLY A 98 11.62 0.31 3.50
C GLY A 98 10.67 1.07 4.42
N GLU A 99 10.98 1.12 5.71
CA GLU A 99 10.19 1.78 6.74
C GLU A 99 10.55 3.27 6.92
N ARG A 100 11.61 3.74 6.26
CA ARG A 100 12.12 5.10 6.36
C ARG A 100 11.61 5.96 5.21
N TYR A 101 10.96 7.06 5.54
CA TYR A 101 10.50 8.11 4.61
C TYR A 101 11.23 9.40 4.92
N ALA A 102 12.01 9.89 3.97
CA ALA A 102 12.74 11.15 4.09
C ALA A 102 12.03 12.23 3.26
N ILE A 103 11.72 13.36 3.90
CA ILE A 103 11.05 14.50 3.29
C ILE A 103 12.01 15.68 3.37
N LYS A 104 12.67 15.99 2.26
CA LYS A 104 13.65 17.07 2.17
C LYS A 104 13.03 18.31 1.55
N MET A 105 13.33 19.46 2.14
CA MET A 105 12.80 20.76 1.75
C MET A 105 13.84 21.55 0.95
N HIS A 106 13.40 22.14 -0.17
CA HIS A 106 14.23 22.97 -1.03
C HIS A 106 13.55 24.31 -1.26
N MET A 107 14.23 25.41 -0.94
CA MET A 107 13.68 26.75 -1.07
C MET A 107 14.79 27.80 -1.23
N LYS A 108 14.44 28.95 -1.82
CA LYS A 108 15.38 30.07 -1.94
C LYS A 108 15.45 30.95 -0.70
N ASN A 109 14.33 31.09 0.00
CA ASN A 109 14.19 31.92 1.19
C ASN A 109 13.45 31.11 2.25
N ASP A 110 13.78 31.35 3.51
CA ASP A 110 13.11 30.72 4.64
C ASP A 110 11.60 30.90 4.58
N GLN A 111 10.85 29.86 4.89
CA GLN A 111 9.41 29.84 4.87
C GLN A 111 8.85 29.45 6.23
N LYS A 112 8.03 30.32 6.84
CA LYS A 112 7.19 29.89 7.95
C LYS A 112 6.02 29.11 7.38
N ALA A 113 5.89 27.84 7.74
CA ALA A 113 4.82 26.99 7.28
C ALA A 113 4.46 25.94 8.32
N PHE A 114 3.19 25.55 8.34
CA PHE A 114 2.71 24.43 9.11
C PHE A 114 2.84 23.15 8.27
N PHE A 115 3.62 22.22 8.74
CA PHE A 115 3.77 20.89 8.18
C PHE A 115 2.72 19.97 8.80
N HIS A 116 1.88 19.36 7.97
CA HIS A 116 1.00 18.27 8.36
C HIS A 116 1.42 16.99 7.67
N MET A 117 1.38 15.87 8.38
CA MET A 117 1.58 14.56 7.80
C MET A 117 0.61 13.56 8.42
N ARG A 118 -0.15 12.88 7.58
CA ARG A 118 -0.99 11.78 8.02
C ARG A 118 -0.12 10.62 8.51
N LEU A 119 -0.48 10.05 9.65
CA LEU A 119 0.03 8.74 10.08
C LEU A 119 -0.88 7.66 9.50
N PRO A 120 -0.36 6.79 8.62
CA PRO A 120 -1.15 5.71 8.06
C PRO A 120 -1.59 4.71 9.13
N ALA A 121 -2.81 4.17 9.01
CA ALA A 121 -3.34 3.19 9.97
C ALA A 121 -2.58 1.85 9.96
N TRP A 122 -1.80 1.57 8.92
CA TRP A 122 -0.95 0.38 8.83
C TRP A 122 0.36 0.49 9.64
N ALA A 123 0.76 1.70 10.07
CA ALA A 123 1.96 1.88 10.87
C ALA A 123 1.67 1.50 12.34
N SER A 124 2.38 0.51 12.87
CA SER A 124 2.21 0.07 14.27
C SER A 124 2.91 1.00 15.25
N SER A 125 3.99 1.65 14.82
CA SER A 125 4.71 2.68 15.56
C SER A 125 5.30 3.71 14.60
N SER A 126 5.64 4.88 15.12
CA SER A 126 6.26 5.96 14.34
C SER A 126 7.30 6.69 15.15
N GLU A 127 8.44 6.99 14.52
CA GLU A 127 9.46 7.89 15.03
C GLU A 127 9.63 9.04 14.03
N ILE A 128 9.64 10.28 14.54
CA ILE A 128 9.78 11.48 13.71
C ILE A 128 11.04 12.22 14.11
N LEU A 129 11.93 12.38 13.13
CA LEU A 129 13.17 13.13 13.27
C LEU A 129 13.09 14.40 12.43
N VAL A 130 13.57 15.50 12.97
CA VAL A 130 13.78 16.76 12.24
C VAL A 130 15.27 17.06 12.26
N ASN A 131 15.88 17.12 11.08
CA ASN A 131 17.33 17.31 10.92
C ASN A 131 18.16 16.29 11.74
N GLY A 132 17.70 15.04 11.75
CA GLY A 132 18.37 13.93 12.44
C GLY A 132 18.14 13.85 13.94
N ALA A 133 17.41 14.79 14.54
CA ALA A 133 17.08 14.77 15.96
C ALA A 133 15.61 14.41 16.21
N PRO A 134 15.30 13.56 17.19
CA PRO A 134 13.92 13.33 17.61
C PRO A 134 13.26 14.65 18.00
N THR A 135 12.07 14.91 17.46
CA THR A 135 11.35 16.13 17.79
C THR A 135 10.23 15.86 18.77
N ALA A 136 10.17 16.65 19.85
CA ALA A 136 9.02 16.69 20.74
C ALA A 136 8.02 17.80 20.38
N GLU A 137 8.33 18.60 19.33
CA GLU A 137 7.56 19.79 18.96
C GLU A 137 6.36 19.47 18.05
N TYR A 138 6.06 18.20 17.79
CA TYR A 138 4.90 17.86 16.99
C TYR A 138 3.63 17.71 17.83
N ARG A 139 2.51 18.07 17.23
CA ARG A 139 1.18 17.79 17.78
C ARG A 139 0.55 16.64 17.02
N LEU A 140 0.01 15.68 17.73
CA LEU A 140 -0.78 14.61 17.14
C LEU A 140 -2.26 14.99 17.26
N VAL A 141 -2.90 15.28 16.13
CA VAL A 141 -4.31 15.62 16.07
C VAL A 141 -4.98 14.81 14.97
N ASP A 142 -6.02 14.06 15.33
CA ASP A 142 -6.84 13.28 14.38
C ASP A 142 -6.01 12.35 13.46
N GLY A 143 -4.96 11.70 13.99
CA GLY A 143 -4.09 10.81 13.22
C GLY A 143 -3.10 11.52 12.29
N CYS A 144 -2.92 12.83 12.47
CA CYS A 144 -1.94 13.62 11.73
C CYS A 144 -0.91 14.22 12.69
N ILE A 145 0.34 14.24 12.24
CA ILE A 145 1.43 14.98 12.86
C ILE A 145 1.40 16.41 12.33
N GLY A 146 1.52 17.38 13.23
CA GLY A 146 1.63 18.80 12.87
C GLY A 146 2.88 19.43 13.49
N ILE A 147 3.70 20.11 12.66
CA ILE A 147 4.89 20.84 13.09
C ILE A 147 4.84 22.26 12.52
N GLU A 148 4.82 23.27 13.38
CA GLU A 148 4.88 24.68 12.98
C GLU A 148 6.27 25.24 13.25
N ARG A 149 6.96 25.68 12.21
CA ARG A 149 8.27 26.34 12.34
C ARG A 149 8.64 27.14 11.11
N VAL A 150 9.73 27.89 11.20
CA VAL A 150 10.42 28.41 10.03
C VAL A 150 11.31 27.30 9.46
N TRP A 151 11.09 26.97 8.19
CA TRP A 151 11.84 25.97 7.44
C TRP A 151 12.94 26.65 6.63
N HIS A 152 14.10 25.97 6.56
CA HIS A 152 15.28 26.41 5.83
C HIS A 152 15.60 25.47 4.68
N ASP A 153 16.35 25.95 3.69
CA ASP A 153 16.80 25.10 2.59
C ASP A 153 17.66 23.95 3.13
N GLY A 154 17.33 22.74 2.70
CA GLY A 154 17.98 21.52 3.15
C GLY A 154 17.41 20.91 4.44
N ASP A 155 16.44 21.54 5.11
CA ASP A 155 15.75 20.89 6.25
C ASP A 155 15.15 19.56 5.81
N GLU A 156 15.24 18.56 6.70
CA GLU A 156 14.75 17.20 6.45
C GLU A 156 13.86 16.74 7.61
N ILE A 157 12.72 16.17 7.27
CA ILE A 157 11.91 15.36 8.19
C ILE A 157 12.08 13.90 7.79
N VAL A 158 12.37 13.06 8.76
CA VAL A 158 12.38 11.61 8.59
C VAL A 158 11.30 11.00 9.43
N ALA A 159 10.40 10.26 8.76
CA ALA A 159 9.42 9.41 9.42
C ALA A 159 9.87 7.95 9.29
N VAL A 160 10.10 7.29 10.43
CA VAL A 160 10.30 5.83 10.48
C VAL A 160 8.97 5.22 10.89
N LEU A 161 8.36 4.46 9.99
CA LEU A 161 7.03 3.89 10.16
C LEU A 161 7.14 2.37 10.12
N GLU A 162 6.96 1.73 11.26
CA GLU A 162 7.03 0.27 11.37
C GLU A 162 5.90 -0.40 10.57
N GLN A 163 6.27 -1.34 9.72
CA GLN A 163 5.36 -2.04 8.80
C GLN A 163 5.26 -3.55 9.14
N PRO A 164 4.48 -3.91 10.16
CA PRO A 164 4.25 -5.32 10.46
C PRO A 164 3.45 -6.01 9.35
N VAL A 165 3.60 -7.32 9.24
CA VAL A 165 2.69 -8.11 8.41
C VAL A 165 1.36 -8.24 9.15
N MET A 166 0.32 -7.67 8.59
CA MET A 166 -1.02 -7.67 9.15
C MET A 166 -1.94 -8.63 8.41
N ARG A 167 -2.75 -9.38 9.17
CA ARG A 167 -3.79 -10.27 8.64
C ARG A 167 -5.15 -9.59 8.75
N HIS A 168 -5.88 -9.55 7.66
CA HIS A 168 -7.20 -8.94 7.56
C HIS A 168 -8.24 -9.98 7.15
N SER A 169 -9.46 -9.81 7.66
CA SER A 169 -10.62 -10.56 7.19
C SER A 169 -11.35 -9.75 6.12
N SER A 170 -11.65 -10.38 5.00
CA SER A 170 -12.51 -9.80 3.97
C SER A 170 -13.96 -10.14 4.29
N ALA A 171 -14.85 -9.15 4.24
CA ALA A 171 -16.29 -9.39 4.28
C ALA A 171 -16.76 -10.19 3.06
N TYR A 172 -15.98 -10.14 1.97
CA TYR A 172 -16.21 -10.88 0.75
C TYR A 172 -15.65 -12.29 0.90
N HIS A 173 -16.49 -13.30 0.79
CA HIS A 173 -16.16 -14.74 0.87
C HIS A 173 -15.51 -15.23 2.15
N GLN A 174 -15.58 -14.48 3.26
CA GLN A 174 -14.93 -14.84 4.53
C GLN A 174 -13.43 -15.21 4.36
N ALA A 175 -12.82 -14.68 3.30
CA ALA A 175 -11.42 -14.89 3.00
C ALA A 175 -10.54 -13.95 3.85
N THR A 176 -9.26 -14.28 3.93
CA THR A 176 -8.25 -13.45 4.57
C THR A 176 -7.23 -12.96 3.55
N TYR A 177 -6.63 -11.80 3.83
CA TYR A 177 -5.49 -11.29 3.07
C TYR A 177 -4.43 -10.74 4.01
N LEU A 178 -3.22 -10.65 3.51
CA LEU A 178 -2.07 -10.12 4.25
C LEU A 178 -1.61 -8.80 3.63
N THR A 179 -1.19 -7.87 4.49
CA THR A 179 -0.58 -6.60 4.06
C THR A 179 0.74 -6.38 4.79
N ARG A 180 1.62 -5.58 4.18
CA ARG A 180 2.78 -4.97 4.83
C ARG A 180 2.84 -3.49 4.40
N GLY A 181 2.69 -2.59 5.35
CA GLY A 181 2.46 -1.18 5.02
C GLY A 181 1.23 -1.02 4.11
N PRO A 182 1.29 -0.18 3.07
CA PRO A 182 0.18 0.00 2.12
C PRO A 182 0.03 -1.16 1.13
N GLN A 183 1.00 -2.08 1.06
CA GLN A 183 1.04 -3.15 0.07
C GLN A 183 0.22 -4.37 0.50
N VAL A 184 -0.63 -4.85 -0.39
CA VAL A 184 -1.26 -6.17 -0.30
C VAL A 184 -0.24 -7.22 -0.74
N LEU A 185 -0.14 -8.31 -0.02
CA LEU A 185 0.77 -9.40 -0.31
C LEU A 185 0.06 -10.50 -1.09
N ALA A 186 0.74 -11.03 -2.08
CA ALA A 186 0.25 -12.08 -2.94
C ALA A 186 1.20 -13.28 -2.98
N LEU A 187 0.61 -14.45 -3.15
CA LEU A 187 1.32 -15.68 -3.44
C LEU A 187 1.40 -15.84 -4.97
N SER A 188 2.61 -15.94 -5.50
CA SER A 188 2.82 -16.36 -6.88
C SER A 188 2.75 -17.88 -6.93
N ALA A 189 1.74 -18.43 -7.61
CA ALA A 189 1.57 -19.86 -7.73
C ALA A 189 1.21 -20.21 -9.17
N ASP A 190 1.86 -21.24 -9.70
CA ASP A 190 1.56 -21.79 -11.00
C ASP A 190 0.42 -22.83 -10.88
N GLY A 191 -0.53 -22.78 -11.78
CA GLY A 191 -1.60 -23.75 -11.93
C GLY A 191 -2.90 -23.43 -11.20
N ASP A 192 -3.83 -24.42 -11.22
CA ASP A 192 -5.21 -24.30 -10.72
C ASP A 192 -5.36 -24.52 -9.21
N TRP A 193 -4.26 -24.52 -8.47
CA TRP A 193 -4.26 -24.83 -7.05
C TRP A 193 -4.52 -23.58 -6.22
N ALA A 194 -5.57 -23.60 -5.43
CA ALA A 194 -5.78 -22.64 -4.37
C ALA A 194 -4.99 -23.07 -3.11
N TYR A 195 -4.67 -22.07 -2.29
CA TYR A 195 -3.97 -22.26 -1.03
C TYR A 195 -4.80 -21.66 0.10
N ALA A 196 -4.87 -22.39 1.22
CA ALA A 196 -5.40 -21.87 2.47
C ALA A 196 -4.27 -21.27 3.31
N LEU A 197 -4.52 -20.10 3.90
CA LEU A 197 -3.61 -19.47 4.85
C LEU A 197 -3.77 -20.13 6.22
N CYS A 198 -2.69 -20.72 6.73
CA CYS A 198 -2.67 -21.54 7.96
C CYS A 198 -2.06 -20.81 9.16
N GLY A 199 -1.79 -19.53 9.08
CA GLY A 199 -1.22 -18.74 10.18
C GLY A 199 -0.87 -17.33 9.76
N ASN A 200 -0.12 -16.62 10.60
CA ASN A 200 0.30 -15.25 10.33
C ASN A 200 1.54 -15.20 9.45
N GLY A 201 1.65 -14.13 8.66
CA GLY A 201 2.87 -13.82 7.92
C GLY A 201 3.98 -13.30 8.84
N LYS A 202 5.22 -13.46 8.38
CA LYS A 202 6.42 -13.00 9.09
C LYS A 202 7.38 -12.32 8.11
N VAL A 203 8.05 -11.26 8.59
CA VAL A 203 9.17 -10.66 7.88
C VAL A 203 10.41 -11.51 8.15
N THR A 204 11.18 -11.82 7.11
CA THR A 204 12.46 -12.54 7.16
C THR A 204 13.51 -11.72 6.42
N GLU A 205 14.77 -12.12 6.49
CA GLU A 205 15.87 -11.47 5.74
C GLU A 205 15.65 -11.51 4.22
N SER A 206 14.96 -12.55 3.73
CA SER A 206 14.66 -12.73 2.29
C SER A 206 13.33 -12.14 1.84
N GLY A 207 12.59 -11.49 2.74
CA GLY A 207 11.27 -10.90 2.43
C GLY A 207 10.17 -11.34 3.38
N VAL A 208 8.94 -11.41 2.90
CA VAL A 208 7.77 -11.84 3.69
C VAL A 208 7.44 -13.29 3.36
N THR A 209 7.14 -14.07 4.38
CA THR A 209 6.70 -15.46 4.25
C THR A 209 5.46 -15.73 5.09
N ALA A 210 4.65 -16.73 4.70
CA ALA A 210 3.53 -17.20 5.51
C ALA A 210 3.29 -18.70 5.33
N PRO A 211 2.64 -19.36 6.31
CA PRO A 211 2.31 -20.79 6.24
C PRO A 211 1.06 -21.01 5.39
N PHE A 212 1.18 -21.86 4.39
CA PHE A 212 0.10 -22.24 3.47
C PHE A 212 -0.03 -23.75 3.33
N ALA A 213 -1.24 -24.21 3.11
CA ALA A 213 -1.51 -25.57 2.68
C ALA A 213 -2.31 -25.57 1.38
N PRO A 214 -2.00 -26.46 0.43
CA PRO A 214 -2.80 -26.58 -0.78
C PRO A 214 -4.19 -27.10 -0.45
N ILE A 215 -5.20 -26.63 -1.19
CA ILE A 215 -6.58 -27.11 -1.10
C ILE A 215 -7.09 -27.50 -2.48
N ALA A 216 -7.96 -28.51 -2.53
CA ALA A 216 -8.67 -28.81 -3.75
C ALA A 216 -9.73 -27.73 -4.00
N TRP A 217 -9.48 -26.88 -4.98
CA TRP A 217 -10.45 -25.92 -5.45
C TRP A 217 -10.65 -26.11 -6.95
N LYS A 218 -11.88 -26.39 -7.36
CA LYS A 218 -12.24 -26.41 -8.77
C LYS A 218 -12.92 -25.09 -9.09
N LYS A 219 -12.39 -24.39 -10.08
CA LYS A 219 -13.03 -23.20 -10.66
C LYS A 219 -14.43 -23.62 -11.16
N GLY A 220 -15.48 -23.26 -10.42
CA GLY A 220 -16.86 -23.38 -10.90
C GLY A 220 -17.15 -22.32 -11.95
N ASN A 221 -18.21 -22.51 -12.75
CA ASN A 221 -18.64 -21.53 -13.76
C ASN A 221 -18.96 -20.15 -13.15
N ASN A 222 -19.13 -20.05 -11.84
CA ASN A 222 -19.43 -18.84 -11.08
C ASN A 222 -18.36 -18.56 -10.00
N ALA A 223 -17.09 -18.94 -10.21
CA ALA A 223 -16.03 -18.50 -9.29
C ALA A 223 -16.08 -16.95 -9.18
N PRO A 224 -16.17 -16.40 -8.00
CA PRO A 224 -15.52 -16.74 -6.74
C PRO A 224 -16.49 -17.18 -5.61
N VAL A 225 -17.71 -17.56 -5.92
CA VAL A 225 -18.79 -17.80 -4.93
C VAL A 225 -18.57 -19.10 -4.13
N ASP A 226 -17.77 -20.02 -4.63
CA ASP A 226 -17.68 -21.39 -4.10
C ASP A 226 -16.39 -21.68 -3.28
N VAL A 227 -15.70 -20.64 -2.76
CA VAL A 227 -14.55 -20.88 -1.89
C VAL A 227 -15.07 -21.36 -0.53
N PRO A 228 -14.73 -22.59 -0.10
CA PRO A 228 -15.20 -23.09 1.17
C PRO A 228 -14.62 -22.26 2.33
N VAL A 229 -15.47 -21.95 3.31
CA VAL A 229 -15.07 -21.17 4.50
C VAL A 229 -13.96 -21.87 5.28
N LEU A 230 -14.00 -23.19 5.34
CA LEU A 230 -13.00 -24.08 5.94
C LEU A 230 -12.73 -25.22 4.96
N PRO A 231 -11.77 -25.05 4.04
CA PRO A 231 -11.46 -26.08 3.06
C PRO A 231 -10.73 -27.27 3.70
N ALA A 232 -10.95 -28.45 3.15
CA ALA A 232 -10.11 -29.61 3.46
C ALA A 232 -8.69 -29.37 2.92
N LEU A 233 -7.69 -29.46 3.78
CA LEU A 233 -6.30 -29.34 3.39
C LEU A 233 -5.88 -30.61 2.63
N MET A 234 -5.21 -30.43 1.48
CA MET A 234 -4.79 -31.53 0.60
C MET A 234 -3.33 -31.93 0.79
N GLY A 235 -2.61 -31.28 1.69
CA GLY A 235 -1.19 -31.56 1.91
C GLY A 235 -0.65 -30.90 3.16
N GLU A 236 0.67 -30.99 3.33
CA GLU A 236 1.37 -30.39 4.46
C GLU A 236 1.40 -28.86 4.40
N ILE A 237 1.38 -28.24 5.58
CA ILE A 237 1.60 -26.80 5.72
C ILE A 237 3.06 -26.51 5.37
N ARG A 238 3.26 -25.60 4.42
CA ARG A 238 4.58 -25.12 3.98
C ARG A 238 4.67 -23.61 4.13
N THR A 239 5.83 -23.12 4.52
CA THR A 239 6.11 -21.69 4.52
C THR A 239 6.47 -21.27 3.10
N LEU A 240 5.67 -20.39 2.52
CA LEU A 240 5.85 -19.89 1.15
C LEU A 240 6.15 -18.39 1.15
N PRO A 241 6.97 -17.90 0.18
CA PRO A 241 7.25 -16.49 0.04
C PRO A 241 6.03 -15.74 -0.50
N LEU A 242 5.89 -14.52 -0.05
CA LEU A 242 4.90 -13.55 -0.51
C LEU A 242 5.59 -12.35 -1.13
N THR A 243 5.01 -11.82 -2.18
CA THR A 243 5.47 -10.62 -2.88
C THR A 243 4.37 -9.56 -2.91
N PRO A 244 4.71 -8.27 -3.09
CA PRO A 244 3.69 -7.26 -3.29
C PRO A 244 2.78 -7.62 -4.46
N TYR A 245 1.48 -7.38 -4.29
CA TYR A 245 0.46 -7.68 -5.30
C TYR A 245 0.76 -7.03 -6.66
N ALA A 246 1.40 -5.87 -6.68
CA ALA A 246 1.77 -5.17 -7.89
C ALA A 246 2.90 -5.86 -8.68
N ASP A 247 3.78 -6.58 -7.99
CA ASP A 247 5.07 -7.05 -8.54
C ASP A 247 5.01 -8.47 -9.12
N THR A 248 3.87 -9.15 -9.04
CA THR A 248 3.73 -10.52 -9.55
C THR A 248 2.67 -10.64 -10.64
N PRO A 249 2.94 -11.35 -11.73
CA PRO A 249 2.00 -11.53 -12.84
C PRO A 249 0.83 -12.47 -12.48
N VAL A 250 1.09 -13.48 -11.67
CA VAL A 250 0.07 -14.41 -11.16
C VAL A 250 -0.12 -14.12 -9.68
N ARG A 251 -1.36 -13.77 -9.27
CA ARG A 251 -1.62 -13.19 -7.96
C ARG A 251 -2.78 -13.86 -7.27
N ILE A 252 -2.47 -14.55 -6.19
CA ILE A 252 -3.45 -15.00 -5.22
C ILE A 252 -3.24 -14.14 -3.98
N ALA A 253 -4.18 -13.28 -3.66
CA ALA A 253 -4.09 -12.36 -2.52
C ALA A 253 -5.21 -12.56 -1.50
N LEU A 254 -6.29 -13.23 -1.87
CA LEU A 254 -7.35 -13.65 -0.96
C LEU A 254 -7.24 -15.15 -0.71
N PHE A 255 -7.20 -15.54 0.55
CA PHE A 255 -6.98 -16.92 0.97
C PHE A 255 -8.12 -17.40 1.84
N PRO A 256 -8.67 -18.61 1.58
CA PRO A 256 -9.48 -19.31 2.58
C PRO A 256 -8.67 -19.53 3.87
N ARG A 257 -9.37 -19.64 4.99
CA ARG A 257 -8.71 -19.95 6.27
C ARG A 257 -8.41 -21.45 6.36
N GLY A 258 -7.15 -21.78 6.64
CA GLY A 258 -6.71 -23.15 6.89
C GLY A 258 -6.48 -23.45 8.38
N ASP A 259 -6.53 -22.42 9.23
CA ASP A 259 -6.42 -22.53 10.67
C ASP A 259 -7.82 -22.50 11.33
N LYS A 260 -8.00 -23.27 12.39
CA LYS A 260 -9.17 -23.11 13.25
C LYS A 260 -9.08 -21.74 13.94
N ALA A 261 -10.19 -21.04 14.01
CA ALA A 261 -10.31 -19.74 14.67
C ALA A 261 -9.91 -19.79 16.15
#